data_c312c1decb171f102cf6eecc8e9718fb
#
_entry.id   c312c1decb171f102cf6eecc8e9718fb
#
_cell.length_a   1.000
_cell.length_b   1.000
_cell.length_c   1.000
_cell.angle_alpha   90.00
_cell.angle_beta   90.00
_cell.angle_gamma   90.00
#
_symmetry.space_group_name_H-M   'P 1'
#
loop_
_entity.id
_entity.type
_entity.pdbx_description
1 polymer ?
#
loop_
_entity_poly.entity_id
_entity_poly.type
_entity_poly.pdbx_seq_one_letter_code
_entity_poly.pdbx_strand_id
1 'polypeptide(L)'
;MQGHEHSKEPQYQEQFDAMKTMGPVQMGPTASFTWRSDPRRLTFLLSRYKFCSKMLAGKNKVLEVGCGDGFGMRTVLQTTGSVHGVDFDPLYIQWAESHAKAENLNCTFSVLDILEQAPPGRYDAAYSLDLIEHLQPDQEHLYWKHVCSVLEPQAVFIVGTPNITAFAYASKASKEGHINLKSAETLRSAMETYFHNVFIFSMNDEVVHTGFYPMAHYLFAMGVGIKA
;
A
#
# COMPACT_ATOMS: atom_id res chain seq x y z
N MET A 1 -7.59 -43.31 2.21
CA MET A 1 -6.49 -42.68 2.94
C MET A 1 -6.95 -42.53 4.38
N GLN A 2 -6.35 -43.24 5.33
CA GLN A 2 -6.61 -43.02 6.77
C GLN A 2 -6.06 -41.62 7.08
N GLY A 3 -6.95 -40.68 7.35
CA GLY A 3 -6.57 -39.30 7.64
C GLY A 3 -5.88 -39.24 8.98
N HIS A 4 -4.64 -38.81 9.01
CA HIS A 4 -4.01 -38.40 10.24
C HIS A 4 -4.73 -37.12 10.71
N GLU A 5 -5.39 -37.17 11.86
CA GLU A 5 -6.10 -36.02 12.44
C GLU A 5 -5.15 -35.08 13.19
N HIS A 6 -3.96 -35.52 13.53
CA HIS A 6 -2.97 -34.77 14.29
C HIS A 6 -1.64 -34.66 13.57
N SER A 7 -0.95 -33.53 13.77
CA SER A 7 0.42 -33.34 13.34
C SER A 7 1.34 -34.33 14.03
N LYS A 8 2.40 -34.81 13.34
CA LYS A 8 3.47 -35.60 13.97
C LYS A 8 4.24 -34.79 15.00
N GLU A 9 4.31 -33.47 14.84
CA GLU A 9 5.00 -32.54 15.70
C GLU A 9 3.96 -31.68 16.43
N PRO A 10 3.77 -31.82 17.75
CA PRO A 10 2.70 -31.14 18.49
C PRO A 10 2.71 -29.62 18.35
N GLN A 11 3.88 -28.98 18.22
CA GLN A 11 4.02 -27.54 18.06
C GLN A 11 3.41 -27.00 16.78
N TYR A 12 3.10 -27.84 15.79
CA TYR A 12 2.46 -27.43 14.53
C TYR A 12 0.96 -27.70 14.52
N GLN A 13 0.40 -28.30 15.57
CA GLN A 13 -1.03 -28.63 15.62
C GLN A 13 -1.92 -27.39 15.47
N GLU A 14 -1.54 -26.28 16.10
CA GLU A 14 -2.27 -25.00 16.01
C GLU A 14 -2.54 -24.55 14.57
N GLN A 15 -1.60 -24.76 13.65
CA GLN A 15 -1.74 -24.40 12.23
C GLN A 15 -2.86 -25.22 11.55
N PHE A 16 -2.96 -26.50 11.88
CA PHE A 16 -3.99 -27.38 11.33
C PHE A 16 -5.37 -27.11 11.96
N ASP A 17 -5.41 -26.77 13.24
CA ASP A 17 -6.64 -26.40 13.94
C ASP A 17 -7.18 -25.06 13.41
N ALA A 18 -6.31 -24.08 13.19
CA ALA A 18 -6.66 -22.82 12.54
C ALA A 18 -7.20 -23.05 11.12
N MET A 19 -6.55 -23.91 10.33
CA MET A 19 -7.02 -24.27 8.99
C MET A 19 -8.40 -24.95 9.00
N LYS A 20 -8.69 -25.80 9.98
CA LYS A 20 -10.01 -26.44 10.14
C LYS A 20 -11.11 -25.45 10.51
N THR A 21 -10.76 -24.45 11.33
CA THR A 21 -11.73 -23.48 11.89
C THR A 21 -12.00 -22.32 10.95
N MET A 22 -10.93 -21.75 10.37
CA MET A 22 -10.98 -20.52 9.57
C MET A 22 -10.86 -20.77 8.04
N GLY A 23 -10.38 -21.95 7.64
CA GLY A 23 -10.04 -22.24 6.24
C GLY A 23 -8.76 -21.55 5.75
N PRO A 24 -8.45 -21.69 4.44
CA PRO A 24 -7.31 -21.03 3.83
C PRO A 24 -7.61 -19.54 3.59
N VAL A 25 -6.60 -18.69 3.78
CA VAL A 25 -6.67 -17.29 3.37
C VAL A 25 -6.78 -17.20 1.84
N GLN A 26 -7.73 -16.44 1.34
CA GLN A 26 -7.86 -16.15 -0.09
C GLN A 26 -7.09 -14.88 -0.42
N MET A 27 -6.21 -14.96 -1.39
CA MET A 27 -5.57 -13.79 -1.98
C MET A 27 -6.51 -13.16 -3.01
N GLY A 28 -6.57 -11.84 -3.06
CA GLY A 28 -7.29 -11.10 -4.10
C GLY A 28 -6.68 -11.27 -5.50
N PRO A 29 -7.26 -10.64 -6.54
CA PRO A 29 -6.82 -10.79 -7.92
C PRO A 29 -5.35 -10.44 -8.15
N THR A 30 -4.92 -9.29 -7.64
CA THR A 30 -3.53 -8.81 -7.81
C THR A 30 -2.52 -9.71 -7.12
N ALA A 31 -2.77 -10.03 -5.84
CA ALA A 31 -1.87 -10.89 -5.07
C ALA A 31 -1.81 -12.31 -5.66
N SER A 32 -2.95 -12.88 -6.08
CA SER A 32 -3.02 -14.19 -6.75
C SER A 32 -2.29 -14.22 -8.07
N PHE A 33 -2.45 -13.18 -8.90
CA PHE A 33 -1.75 -13.07 -10.18
C PHE A 33 -0.24 -12.95 -9.96
N THR A 34 0.17 -12.12 -9.02
CA THR A 34 1.58 -11.93 -8.66
C THR A 34 2.20 -13.24 -8.15
N TRP A 35 1.51 -13.95 -7.27
CA TRP A 35 1.97 -15.26 -6.77
C TRP A 35 2.20 -16.28 -7.87
N ARG A 36 1.30 -16.34 -8.86
CA ARG A 36 1.39 -17.29 -9.96
C ARG A 36 2.43 -16.90 -11.01
N SER A 37 2.61 -15.61 -11.28
CA SER A 37 3.52 -15.12 -12.31
C SER A 37 4.97 -14.99 -11.84
N ASP A 38 5.21 -14.40 -10.68
CA ASP A 38 6.51 -14.29 -10.03
C ASP A 38 6.30 -14.08 -8.51
N PRO A 39 6.34 -15.13 -7.69
CA PRO A 39 6.05 -15.04 -6.26
C PRO A 39 7.06 -14.16 -5.49
N ARG A 40 8.28 -13.92 -6.01
CA ARG A 40 9.25 -13.00 -5.40
C ARG A 40 8.72 -11.56 -5.36
N ARG A 41 7.92 -11.17 -6.35
CA ARG A 41 7.30 -9.84 -6.39
C ARG A 41 6.32 -9.63 -5.24
N LEU A 42 5.69 -10.69 -4.73
CA LEU A 42 4.82 -10.59 -3.55
C LEU A 42 5.61 -10.24 -2.29
N THR A 43 6.85 -10.70 -2.16
CA THR A 43 7.72 -10.33 -1.03
C THR A 43 8.08 -8.84 -1.07
N PHE A 44 8.37 -8.29 -2.25
CA PHE A 44 8.60 -6.85 -2.43
C PHE A 44 7.35 -6.04 -2.05
N LEU A 45 6.19 -6.44 -2.55
CA LEU A 45 4.92 -5.79 -2.25
C LEU A 45 4.66 -5.76 -0.74
N LEU A 46 4.72 -6.91 -0.07
CA LEU A 46 4.49 -7.00 1.38
C LEU A 46 5.54 -6.23 2.20
N SER A 47 6.77 -6.10 1.70
CA SER A 47 7.80 -5.29 2.36
C SER A 47 7.49 -3.79 2.30
N ARG A 48 6.80 -3.31 1.25
CA ARG A 48 6.28 -1.93 1.17
C ARG A 48 5.21 -1.70 2.24
N TYR A 49 4.25 -2.59 2.37
CA TYR A 49 3.24 -2.54 3.44
C TYR A 49 3.86 -2.66 4.83
N LYS A 50 4.87 -3.51 5.01
CA LYS A 50 5.62 -3.61 6.28
C LYS A 50 6.32 -2.30 6.63
N PHE A 51 6.87 -1.58 5.65
CA PHE A 51 7.44 -0.25 5.89
C PHE A 51 6.36 0.72 6.37
N CYS A 52 5.21 0.80 5.68
CA CYS A 52 4.08 1.63 6.10
C CYS A 52 3.61 1.26 7.52
N SER A 53 3.44 -0.03 7.82
CA SER A 53 3.07 -0.52 9.14
C SER A 53 4.01 0.01 10.24
N LYS A 54 5.33 -0.02 10.01
CA LYS A 54 6.30 0.46 11.00
C LYS A 54 6.29 1.99 11.17
N MET A 55 6.18 2.72 10.06
CA MET A 55 6.20 4.18 10.09
C MET A 55 4.89 4.78 10.62
N LEU A 56 3.79 4.07 10.46
CA LEU A 56 2.46 4.49 10.90
C LEU A 56 2.01 3.84 12.23
N ALA A 57 2.91 3.15 12.92
CA ALA A 57 2.59 2.48 14.18
C ALA A 57 1.99 3.45 15.21
N GLY A 58 0.87 3.04 15.82
CA GLY A 58 0.13 3.84 16.80
C GLY A 58 -0.84 4.87 16.21
N LYS A 59 -0.93 5.01 14.88
CA LYS A 59 -1.97 5.82 14.23
C LYS A 59 -3.35 5.18 14.38
N ASN A 60 -4.38 6.01 14.57
CA ASN A 60 -5.73 5.51 14.88
C ASN A 60 -6.57 5.27 13.63
N LYS A 61 -6.59 6.21 12.70
CA LYS A 61 -7.42 6.17 11.51
C LYS A 61 -6.58 6.49 10.26
N VAL A 62 -6.23 5.44 9.53
CA VAL A 62 -5.34 5.52 8.37
C VAL A 62 -6.14 5.43 7.07
N LEU A 63 -5.74 6.22 6.06
CA LEU A 63 -6.28 6.15 4.70
C LEU A 63 -5.29 5.41 3.80
N GLU A 64 -5.77 4.43 3.03
CA GLU A 64 -5.04 3.85 1.90
C GLU A 64 -5.65 4.35 0.58
N VAL A 65 -4.86 5.02 -0.25
CA VAL A 65 -5.29 5.51 -1.56
C VAL A 65 -4.76 4.61 -2.66
N GLY A 66 -5.66 4.04 -3.48
CA GLY A 66 -5.34 3.01 -4.45
C GLY A 66 -5.13 1.65 -3.77
N CYS A 67 -6.11 1.23 -2.97
CA CYS A 67 -5.97 0.02 -2.13
C CYS A 67 -6.03 -1.30 -2.90
N GLY A 68 -6.46 -1.28 -4.17
CA GLY A 68 -6.65 -2.47 -4.98
C GLY A 68 -7.52 -3.51 -4.25
N ASP A 69 -7.08 -4.77 -4.25
CA ASP A 69 -7.78 -5.87 -3.58
C ASP A 69 -7.61 -5.91 -2.03
N GLY A 70 -6.94 -4.92 -1.44
CA GLY A 70 -6.78 -4.77 0.01
C GLY A 70 -5.87 -5.81 0.68
N PHE A 71 -5.24 -6.71 -0.06
CA PHE A 71 -4.48 -7.82 0.51
C PHE A 71 -3.33 -7.37 1.43
N GLY A 72 -2.60 -6.34 1.04
CA GLY A 72 -1.47 -5.81 1.82
C GLY A 72 -1.87 -5.06 3.09
N MET A 73 -3.08 -4.50 3.12
CA MET A 73 -3.62 -3.68 4.22
C MET A 73 -3.55 -4.38 5.58
N ARG A 74 -3.73 -5.72 5.62
CA ARG A 74 -3.63 -6.51 6.85
C ARG A 74 -2.29 -6.30 7.57
N THR A 75 -1.20 -6.07 6.84
CA THR A 75 0.12 -5.81 7.44
C THR A 75 0.13 -4.47 8.18
N VAL A 76 -0.54 -3.45 7.66
CA VAL A 76 -0.65 -2.13 8.30
C VAL A 76 -1.57 -2.19 9.52
N LEU A 77 -2.67 -2.93 9.43
CA LEU A 77 -3.60 -3.15 10.55
C LEU A 77 -2.97 -3.80 11.79
N GLN A 78 -1.80 -4.46 11.67
CA GLN A 78 -1.10 -5.01 12.84
C GLN A 78 -0.64 -3.94 13.84
N THR A 79 -0.48 -2.69 13.39
CA THR A 79 0.12 -1.61 14.19
C THR A 79 -0.72 -0.34 14.24
N THR A 80 -1.86 -0.32 13.53
CA THR A 80 -2.77 0.84 13.46
C THR A 80 -4.16 0.49 13.98
N GLY A 81 -4.96 1.49 14.34
CA GLY A 81 -6.31 1.28 14.88
C GLY A 81 -7.29 0.80 13.83
N SER A 82 -7.36 1.48 12.69
CA SER A 82 -8.22 1.11 11.56
C SER A 82 -7.66 1.66 10.24
N VAL A 83 -8.04 1.04 9.12
CA VAL A 83 -7.70 1.53 7.78
C VAL A 83 -8.95 1.68 6.94
N HIS A 84 -9.07 2.80 6.22
CA HIS A 84 -10.05 3.01 5.17
C HIS A 84 -9.36 2.97 3.82
N GLY A 85 -9.71 2.01 2.97
CA GLY A 85 -9.19 1.87 1.61
C GLY A 85 -10.10 2.52 0.58
N VAL A 86 -9.52 3.26 -0.37
CA VAL A 86 -10.25 3.77 -1.52
C VAL A 86 -9.59 3.33 -2.82
N ASP A 87 -10.41 2.95 -3.79
CA ASP A 87 -9.98 2.61 -5.15
C ASP A 87 -11.10 2.97 -6.12
N PHE A 88 -10.74 3.37 -7.34
CA PHE A 88 -11.74 3.74 -8.35
C PHE A 88 -12.42 2.52 -8.99
N ASP A 89 -11.79 1.35 -8.93
CA ASP A 89 -12.30 0.13 -9.55
C ASP A 89 -13.21 -0.66 -8.58
N PRO A 90 -14.53 -0.77 -8.88
CA PRO A 90 -15.47 -1.47 -8.04
C PRO A 90 -15.19 -2.98 -7.91
N LEU A 91 -14.48 -3.60 -8.87
CA LEU A 91 -14.12 -5.01 -8.79
C LEU A 91 -13.08 -5.24 -7.68
N TYR A 92 -12.10 -4.34 -7.56
CA TYR A 92 -11.14 -4.41 -6.47
C TYR A 92 -11.78 -4.19 -5.11
N ILE A 93 -12.66 -3.20 -4.99
CA ILE A 93 -13.36 -2.94 -3.73
C ILE A 93 -14.22 -4.13 -3.30
N GLN A 94 -14.92 -4.77 -4.23
CA GLN A 94 -15.69 -5.98 -3.92
C GLN A 94 -14.83 -7.11 -3.34
N TRP A 95 -13.62 -7.31 -3.88
CA TRP A 95 -12.67 -8.29 -3.35
C TRP A 95 -12.13 -7.88 -1.99
N ALA A 96 -11.77 -6.62 -1.82
CA ALA A 96 -11.27 -6.08 -0.56
C ALA A 96 -12.29 -6.22 0.58
N GLU A 97 -13.55 -5.87 0.34
CA GLU A 97 -14.65 -6.04 1.31
C GLU A 97 -14.88 -7.51 1.67
N SER A 98 -14.91 -8.40 0.66
CA SER A 98 -15.09 -9.82 0.87
C SER A 98 -13.97 -10.42 1.73
N HIS A 99 -12.72 -10.06 1.42
CA HIS A 99 -11.54 -10.49 2.17
C HIS A 99 -11.56 -9.97 3.61
N ALA A 100 -11.81 -8.68 3.79
CA ALA A 100 -11.87 -8.06 5.11
C ALA A 100 -12.94 -8.69 6.00
N LYS A 101 -14.12 -8.99 5.43
CA LYS A 101 -15.21 -9.66 6.13
C LYS A 101 -14.82 -11.09 6.52
N ALA A 102 -14.21 -11.86 5.62
CA ALA A 102 -13.79 -13.23 5.89
C ALA A 102 -12.76 -13.31 7.02
N GLU A 103 -11.85 -12.36 7.07
CA GLU A 103 -10.75 -12.29 8.04
C GLU A 103 -11.07 -11.42 9.28
N ASN A 104 -12.30 -10.89 9.39
CA ASN A 104 -12.74 -9.99 10.47
C ASN A 104 -11.77 -8.84 10.73
N LEU A 105 -11.36 -8.14 9.66
CA LEU A 105 -10.40 -7.03 9.73
C LEU A 105 -11.10 -5.71 10.11
N ASN A 106 -10.43 -4.87 10.92
CA ASN A 106 -10.93 -3.55 11.28
C ASN A 106 -10.64 -2.52 10.18
N CYS A 107 -11.24 -2.71 9.01
CA CYS A 107 -11.11 -1.82 7.87
C CYS A 107 -12.43 -1.62 7.15
N THR A 108 -12.49 -0.57 6.35
CA THR A 108 -13.62 -0.22 5.48
C THR A 108 -13.11 0.17 4.10
N PHE A 109 -13.99 0.09 3.10
CA PHE A 109 -13.61 0.42 1.72
C PHE A 109 -14.66 1.31 1.07
N SER A 110 -14.25 2.05 0.02
CA SER A 110 -15.15 2.82 -0.83
C SER A 110 -14.67 2.84 -2.27
N VAL A 111 -15.59 2.67 -3.20
CA VAL A 111 -15.33 2.98 -4.61
C VAL A 111 -15.22 4.50 -4.74
N LEU A 112 -14.04 5.01 -5.08
CA LEU A 112 -13.78 6.44 -5.15
C LEU A 112 -12.62 6.74 -6.09
N ASP A 113 -12.86 7.63 -7.06
CA ASP A 113 -11.79 8.22 -7.85
C ASP A 113 -11.20 9.42 -7.11
N ILE A 114 -9.94 9.28 -6.71
CA ILE A 114 -9.22 10.33 -5.97
C ILE A 114 -8.99 11.59 -6.81
N LEU A 115 -9.09 11.51 -8.13
CA LEU A 115 -9.00 12.67 -9.01
C LEU A 115 -10.29 13.46 -9.05
N GLU A 116 -11.44 12.85 -8.77
CA GLU A 116 -12.75 13.50 -8.80
C GLU A 116 -13.15 14.09 -7.45
N GLN A 117 -12.84 13.39 -6.35
CA GLN A 117 -13.29 13.81 -5.02
C GLN A 117 -12.38 13.34 -3.87
N ALA A 118 -12.47 14.08 -2.75
CA ALA A 118 -11.77 13.71 -1.52
C ALA A 118 -12.47 12.53 -0.80
N PRO A 119 -11.71 11.60 -0.19
CA PRO A 119 -12.28 10.56 0.67
C PRO A 119 -13.07 11.13 1.85
N PRO A 120 -14.13 10.45 2.30
CA PRO A 120 -14.91 10.93 3.43
C PRO A 120 -14.18 10.77 4.77
N GLY A 121 -14.33 11.75 5.66
CA GLY A 121 -13.79 11.69 7.01
C GLY A 121 -12.49 12.46 7.21
N ARG A 122 -11.80 12.14 8.31
CA ARG A 122 -10.49 12.73 8.70
C ARG A 122 -9.56 11.61 9.13
N TYR A 123 -8.27 11.77 8.83
CA TYR A 123 -7.26 10.71 9.04
C TYR A 123 -6.01 11.30 9.69
N ASP A 124 -5.45 10.57 10.65
CA ASP A 124 -4.18 10.93 11.31
C ASP A 124 -2.95 10.37 10.58
N ALA A 125 -3.19 9.54 9.55
CA ALA A 125 -2.17 9.12 8.58
C ALA A 125 -2.79 8.68 7.25
N ALA A 126 -1.96 8.65 6.20
CA ALA A 126 -2.30 8.03 4.94
C ALA A 126 -1.09 7.32 4.31
N TYR A 127 -1.36 6.41 3.39
CA TYR A 127 -0.36 5.88 2.46
C TYR A 127 -0.98 5.58 1.11
N SER A 128 -0.12 5.62 0.08
CA SER A 128 -0.46 5.29 -1.30
C SER A 128 0.73 4.59 -1.93
N LEU A 129 0.54 3.38 -2.41
CA LEU A 129 1.58 2.54 -2.99
C LEU A 129 1.23 2.20 -4.43
N ASP A 130 2.19 2.39 -5.34
CA ASP A 130 2.04 2.02 -6.75
C ASP A 130 0.79 2.65 -7.42
N LEU A 131 0.53 3.94 -7.14
CA LEU A 131 -0.60 4.70 -7.70
C LEU A 131 -0.14 5.92 -8.50
N ILE A 132 0.73 6.79 -7.94
CA ILE A 132 1.04 8.10 -8.51
C ILE A 132 1.64 8.01 -9.92
N GLU A 133 2.35 6.93 -10.22
CA GLU A 133 2.92 6.65 -11.55
C GLU A 133 1.87 6.42 -12.64
N HIS A 134 0.62 6.11 -12.26
CA HIS A 134 -0.49 5.89 -13.17
C HIS A 134 -1.33 7.15 -13.44
N LEU A 135 -1.14 8.21 -12.64
CA LEU A 135 -1.89 9.45 -12.80
C LEU A 135 -1.33 10.29 -13.94
N GLN A 136 -2.22 10.96 -14.69
CA GLN A 136 -1.77 11.95 -15.67
C GLN A 136 -1.02 13.09 -14.97
N PRO A 137 0.14 13.53 -15.47
CA PRO A 137 0.95 14.58 -14.81
C PRO A 137 0.20 15.89 -14.55
N ASP A 138 -0.72 16.27 -15.44
CA ASP A 138 -1.55 17.47 -15.31
C ASP A 138 -2.67 17.33 -14.27
N GLN A 139 -3.05 16.11 -13.90
CA GLN A 139 -4.07 15.79 -12.90
C GLN A 139 -3.49 15.46 -11.51
N GLU A 140 -2.20 15.27 -11.39
CA GLU A 140 -1.55 14.88 -10.12
C GLU A 140 -1.86 15.87 -8.97
N HIS A 141 -2.04 17.14 -9.28
CA HIS A 141 -2.38 18.17 -8.28
C HIS A 141 -3.73 17.89 -7.58
N LEU A 142 -4.69 17.24 -8.25
CA LEU A 142 -5.98 16.85 -7.68
C LEU A 142 -5.78 15.74 -6.63
N TYR A 143 -4.96 14.74 -6.93
CA TYR A 143 -4.58 13.70 -5.97
C TYR A 143 -4.03 14.30 -4.67
N TRP A 144 -3.01 15.15 -4.77
CA TRP A 144 -2.43 15.80 -3.59
C TRP A 144 -3.46 16.63 -2.83
N LYS A 145 -4.24 17.46 -3.54
CA LYS A 145 -5.29 18.29 -2.95
C LYS A 145 -6.32 17.46 -2.18
N HIS A 146 -6.86 16.41 -2.79
CA HIS A 146 -7.93 15.63 -2.20
C HIS A 146 -7.42 14.80 -1.01
N VAL A 147 -6.25 14.19 -1.11
CA VAL A 147 -5.66 13.45 0.02
C VAL A 147 -5.35 14.40 1.18
N CYS A 148 -4.63 15.50 0.93
CA CYS A 148 -4.22 16.41 1.99
C CYS A 148 -5.41 17.10 2.67
N SER A 149 -6.52 17.34 1.96
CA SER A 149 -7.70 17.97 2.52
C SER A 149 -8.38 17.20 3.64
N VAL A 150 -8.16 15.88 3.71
CA VAL A 150 -8.77 14.98 4.70
C VAL A 150 -7.79 14.54 5.81
N LEU A 151 -6.56 15.02 5.76
CA LEU A 151 -5.55 14.71 6.76
C LEU A 151 -5.61 15.68 7.95
N GLU A 152 -5.28 15.17 9.14
CA GLU A 152 -5.10 15.97 10.35
C GLU A 152 -3.82 16.82 10.26
N PRO A 153 -3.71 17.97 10.96
CA PRO A 153 -2.54 18.86 10.87
C PRO A 153 -1.19 18.16 11.14
N GLN A 154 -1.16 17.16 12.03
CA GLN A 154 0.03 16.40 12.40
C GLN A 154 0.09 15.03 11.69
N ALA A 155 -0.67 14.86 10.62
CA ALA A 155 -0.71 13.60 9.90
C ALA A 155 0.63 13.25 9.25
N VAL A 156 0.82 11.95 9.04
CA VAL A 156 1.90 11.37 8.24
C VAL A 156 1.32 10.84 6.96
N PHE A 157 1.93 11.18 5.82
CA PHE A 157 1.55 10.60 4.53
C PHE A 157 2.75 9.94 3.87
N ILE A 158 2.60 8.67 3.47
CA ILE A 158 3.63 7.89 2.77
C ILE A 158 3.19 7.64 1.34
N VAL A 159 4.03 8.01 0.38
CA VAL A 159 3.85 7.69 -1.04
C VAL A 159 4.99 6.79 -1.48
N GLY A 160 4.65 5.62 -2.02
CA GLY A 160 5.59 4.67 -2.60
C GLY A 160 5.38 4.54 -4.11
N THR A 161 6.47 4.59 -4.90
CA THR A 161 6.39 4.54 -6.37
C THR A 161 7.69 3.99 -6.98
N PRO A 162 7.66 3.32 -8.15
CA PRO A 162 8.86 2.96 -8.88
C PRO A 162 9.71 4.19 -9.22
N ASN A 163 11.04 4.01 -9.10
CA ASN A 163 11.98 5.06 -9.45
C ASN A 163 12.12 5.15 -10.98
N ILE A 164 12.16 6.36 -11.53
CA ILE A 164 12.36 6.61 -12.96
C ILE A 164 13.65 5.96 -13.48
N THR A 165 14.70 5.87 -12.65
CA THR A 165 15.96 5.24 -13.02
C THR A 165 15.84 3.74 -13.27
N ALA A 166 14.84 3.08 -12.70
CA ALA A 166 14.56 1.66 -12.89
C ALA A 166 13.69 1.35 -14.14
N PHE A 167 13.19 2.37 -14.84
CA PHE A 167 12.28 2.20 -15.98
C PHE A 167 12.88 1.35 -17.12
N ALA A 168 14.19 1.41 -17.33
CA ALA A 168 14.88 0.59 -18.33
C ALA A 168 14.65 -0.92 -18.12
N TYR A 169 14.50 -1.35 -16.86
CA TYR A 169 14.32 -2.72 -16.43
C TYR A 169 12.84 -3.11 -16.20
N ALA A 170 11.92 -2.17 -16.39
CA ALA A 170 10.51 -2.39 -16.16
C ALA A 170 9.89 -3.40 -17.16
N SER A 171 8.87 -4.14 -16.71
CA SER A 171 8.10 -5.03 -17.57
C SER A 171 7.38 -4.26 -18.68
N LYS A 172 6.93 -4.96 -19.73
CA LYS A 172 6.14 -4.33 -20.80
C LYS A 172 4.88 -3.65 -20.22
N ALA A 173 4.14 -4.32 -19.36
CA ALA A 173 2.94 -3.78 -18.75
C ALA A 173 3.25 -2.52 -17.91
N SER A 174 4.33 -2.53 -17.13
CA SER A 174 4.77 -1.35 -16.37
C SER A 174 5.15 -0.20 -17.31
N LYS A 175 5.83 -0.46 -18.42
CA LYS A 175 6.20 0.57 -19.41
C LYS A 175 4.98 1.21 -20.08
N GLU A 176 3.91 0.46 -20.27
CA GLU A 176 2.66 0.96 -20.84
C GLU A 176 1.81 1.74 -19.81
N GLY A 177 1.83 1.33 -18.53
CA GLY A 177 0.97 1.90 -17.50
C GLY A 177 1.62 3.00 -16.65
N HIS A 178 2.96 3.06 -16.56
CA HIS A 178 3.65 4.04 -15.72
C HIS A 178 3.96 5.31 -16.54
N ILE A 179 3.04 6.24 -16.54
CA ILE A 179 3.08 7.47 -17.35
C ILE A 179 3.63 8.69 -16.58
N ASN A 180 3.81 8.57 -15.26
CA ASN A 180 4.20 9.65 -14.36
C ASN A 180 5.26 9.22 -13.33
N LEU A 181 6.33 8.58 -13.80
CA LEU A 181 7.42 8.15 -12.93
C LEU A 181 8.13 9.32 -12.26
N LYS A 182 8.60 9.11 -11.05
CA LYS A 182 9.30 10.10 -10.23
C LYS A 182 10.77 9.75 -10.03
N SER A 183 11.61 10.78 -9.94
CA SER A 183 12.89 10.70 -9.25
C SER A 183 12.73 11.04 -7.78
N ALA A 184 13.77 10.81 -6.97
CA ALA A 184 13.75 11.22 -5.56
C ALA A 184 13.52 12.73 -5.41
N GLU A 185 14.12 13.53 -6.28
CA GLU A 185 14.02 14.99 -6.27
C GLU A 185 12.61 15.45 -6.64
N THR A 186 12.01 14.89 -7.70
CA THR A 186 10.66 15.28 -8.14
C THR A 186 9.59 14.82 -7.16
N LEU A 187 9.74 13.63 -6.57
CA LEU A 187 8.83 13.13 -5.54
C LEU A 187 8.93 13.97 -4.25
N ARG A 188 10.15 14.33 -3.82
CA ARG A 188 10.40 15.24 -2.70
C ARG A 188 9.74 16.59 -2.94
N SER A 189 10.01 17.23 -4.08
CA SER A 189 9.48 18.55 -4.39
C SER A 189 7.95 18.58 -4.43
N ALA A 190 7.31 17.54 -4.99
CA ALA A 190 5.86 17.42 -4.98
C ALA A 190 5.30 17.39 -3.55
N MET A 191 5.90 16.56 -2.68
CA MET A 191 5.44 16.42 -1.31
C MET A 191 5.76 17.64 -0.43
N GLU A 192 6.89 18.33 -0.66
CA GLU A 192 7.27 19.55 0.04
C GLU A 192 6.30 20.72 -0.17
N THR A 193 5.48 20.67 -1.22
CA THR A 193 4.40 21.64 -1.42
C THR A 193 3.35 21.56 -0.30
N TYR A 194 3.11 20.37 0.23
CA TYR A 194 2.01 20.09 1.17
C TYR A 194 2.44 19.79 2.60
N PHE A 195 3.72 19.41 2.82
CA PHE A 195 4.20 18.96 4.14
C PHE A 195 5.37 19.81 4.65
N HIS A 196 5.44 20.00 5.97
CA HIS A 196 6.53 20.73 6.61
C HIS A 196 7.85 19.97 6.57
N ASN A 197 7.81 18.65 6.75
CA ASN A 197 8.99 17.80 6.72
C ASN A 197 8.80 16.67 5.73
N VAL A 198 9.81 16.40 4.90
CA VAL A 198 9.78 15.35 3.89
C VAL A 198 11.04 14.50 3.97
N PHE A 199 10.85 13.19 4.09
CA PHE A 199 11.92 12.19 4.15
C PHE A 199 11.81 11.28 2.93
N ILE A 200 12.92 11.02 2.25
CA ILE A 200 12.99 10.09 1.12
C ILE A 200 13.74 8.84 1.53
N PHE A 201 13.20 7.69 1.14
CA PHE A 201 13.83 6.38 1.30
C PHE A 201 13.94 5.70 -0.04
N SER A 202 15.03 4.96 -0.20
CA SER A 202 15.27 4.04 -1.30
C SER A 202 14.81 2.64 -0.94
N MET A 203 14.41 1.84 -1.94
CA MET A 203 14.17 0.42 -1.74
C MET A 203 14.81 -0.38 -2.87
N ASN A 204 15.52 -1.44 -2.50
CA ASN A 204 16.02 -2.48 -3.40
C ASN A 204 15.56 -3.83 -2.84
N ASP A 205 14.90 -4.63 -3.67
CA ASP A 205 14.22 -5.86 -3.27
C ASP A 205 13.31 -5.61 -2.04
N GLU A 206 13.54 -6.26 -0.91
CA GLU A 206 12.77 -6.10 0.33
C GLU A 206 13.36 -5.07 1.30
N VAL A 207 14.52 -4.46 0.96
CA VAL A 207 15.26 -3.59 1.87
C VAL A 207 14.96 -2.13 1.61
N VAL A 208 14.39 -1.46 2.60
CA VAL A 208 14.23 0.01 2.61
C VAL A 208 15.42 0.63 3.34
N HIS A 209 16.04 1.64 2.72
CA HIS A 209 17.26 2.29 3.21
C HIS A 209 17.34 3.77 2.79
N THR A 210 18.36 4.49 3.23
CA THR A 210 18.61 5.89 2.89
C THR A 210 19.81 6.05 1.93
N GLY A 211 20.12 5.01 1.15
CA GLY A 211 21.25 4.99 0.23
C GLY A 211 21.05 5.84 -1.02
N PHE A 212 21.99 5.73 -1.94
CA PHE A 212 22.07 6.53 -3.16
C PHE A 212 20.84 6.28 -4.07
N TYR A 213 19.94 7.24 -4.13
CA TYR A 213 18.63 7.15 -4.79
C TYR A 213 18.68 6.69 -6.26
N PRO A 214 19.63 7.14 -7.10
CA PRO A 214 19.67 6.70 -8.50
C PRO A 214 19.88 5.20 -8.71
N MET A 215 20.38 4.47 -7.69
CA MET A 215 20.53 3.01 -7.74
C MET A 215 19.34 2.25 -7.18
N ALA A 216 18.33 2.92 -6.64
CA ALA A 216 17.12 2.28 -6.13
C ALA A 216 16.14 2.00 -7.26
N HIS A 217 15.42 0.87 -7.17
CA HIS A 217 14.35 0.61 -8.13
C HIS A 217 12.98 1.13 -7.67
N TYR A 218 12.85 1.46 -6.38
CA TYR A 218 11.63 1.99 -5.78
C TYR A 218 11.95 3.07 -4.75
N LEU A 219 11.05 4.04 -4.61
CA LEU A 219 11.21 5.17 -3.70
C LEU A 219 10.01 5.26 -2.76
N PHE A 220 10.27 5.73 -1.54
CA PHE A 220 9.23 6.24 -0.66
C PHE A 220 9.51 7.70 -0.33
N ALA A 221 8.44 8.50 -0.32
CA ALA A 221 8.44 9.80 0.32
C ALA A 221 7.50 9.75 1.53
N MET A 222 7.96 10.26 2.67
CA MET A 222 7.16 10.39 3.88
C MET A 222 7.09 11.87 4.26
N GLY A 223 5.88 12.43 4.18
CA GLY A 223 5.56 13.79 4.62
C GLY A 223 5.00 13.79 6.03
N VAL A 224 5.41 14.76 6.83
CA VAL A 224 4.95 14.92 8.22
C VAL A 224 4.53 16.38 8.47
N GLY A 225 3.32 16.53 9.00
CA GLY A 225 2.73 17.83 9.28
C GLY A 225 2.26 18.55 8.01
N ILE A 226 0.94 18.73 7.87
CA ILE A 226 0.33 19.41 6.73
C ILE A 226 0.58 20.92 6.83
N LYS A 227 0.99 21.53 5.73
CA LYS A 227 1.03 22.99 5.58
C LYS A 227 -0.39 23.52 5.44
N ALA A 228 -0.67 24.65 6.12
CA ALA A 228 -1.96 25.33 6.07
C ALA A 228 -2.22 25.95 4.70
#